data_8ee3a3b25becab17cc6f7b5881da8380
#
_entry.id   8ee3a3b25becab17cc6f7b5881da8380
#
_cell.length_a   1.000
_cell.length_b   1.000
_cell.length_c   1.000
_cell.angle_alpha   90.00
_cell.angle_beta   90.00
_cell.angle_gamma   90.00
#
_symmetry.space_group_name_H-M   'P 1'
#
loop_
_entity.id
_entity.type
_entity.pdbx_description
1 polymer ?
#
loop_
_entity_poly.entity_id
_entity_poly.type
_entity_poly.pdbx_seq_one_letter_code
_entity_poly.pdbx_strand_id
1 'polypeptide(L)'
;MTIDEIRQKVIKIVSEQMGHENTTEIKEETSFVHDLNADSLDTVELVMKFEDEFEMSIPDEDAEKITTVGHAVKYISEHKGNKQS
;
A
#
# COMPACT_ATOMS: atom_id res chain seq x y z
N MET A 1 -14.07 2.66 -6.73
CA MET A 1 -13.55 2.78 -5.36
C MET A 1 -13.11 4.20 -5.08
N THR A 2 -13.47 4.73 -3.93
CA THR A 2 -13.02 6.06 -3.58
C THR A 2 -11.62 6.02 -3.00
N ILE A 3 -10.96 7.19 -2.94
CA ILE A 3 -9.63 7.27 -2.35
C ILE A 3 -9.66 6.86 -0.89
N ASP A 4 -10.71 7.22 -0.17
CA ASP A 4 -10.84 6.82 1.23
C ASP A 4 -10.89 5.31 1.38
N GLU A 5 -11.64 4.63 0.52
CA GLU A 5 -11.71 3.18 0.56
C GLU A 5 -10.35 2.56 0.26
N ILE A 6 -9.65 3.09 -0.72
CA ILE A 6 -8.32 2.61 -1.07
C ILE A 6 -7.37 2.80 0.11
N ARG A 7 -7.40 3.98 0.72
CA ARG A 7 -6.53 4.27 1.86
C ARG A 7 -6.78 3.32 3.02
N GLN A 8 -8.05 3.09 3.33
CA GLN A 8 -8.39 2.20 4.42
C GLN A 8 -7.93 0.77 4.14
N LYS A 9 -8.09 0.32 2.92
CA LYS A 9 -7.63 -1.03 2.55
C LYS A 9 -6.11 -1.13 2.60
N VAL A 10 -5.41 -0.11 2.14
CA VAL A 10 -3.95 -0.10 2.20
C VAL A 10 -3.48 -0.15 3.65
N ILE A 11 -4.08 0.68 4.51
CA ILE A 11 -3.69 0.71 5.92
C ILE A 11 -3.96 -0.64 6.57
N LYS A 12 -5.10 -1.25 6.26
CA LYS A 12 -5.42 -2.56 6.82
C LYS A 12 -4.42 -3.61 6.39
N ILE A 13 -4.07 -3.62 5.11
CA ILE A 13 -3.10 -4.59 4.59
C ILE A 13 -1.76 -4.40 5.26
N VAL A 14 -1.31 -3.16 5.36
CA VAL A 14 -0.03 -2.84 5.98
C VAL A 14 -0.05 -3.28 7.44
N SER A 15 -1.12 -2.97 8.15
CA SER A 15 -1.25 -3.35 9.55
C SER A 15 -1.15 -4.86 9.73
N GLU A 16 -1.85 -5.60 8.89
CA GLU A 16 -1.86 -7.06 9.00
C GLU A 16 -0.51 -7.66 8.65
N GLN A 17 0.12 -7.13 7.61
CA GLN A 17 1.41 -7.67 7.15
C GLN A 17 2.52 -7.38 8.16
N MET A 18 2.50 -6.21 8.75
CA MET A 18 3.55 -5.79 9.67
C MET A 18 3.26 -6.11 11.13
N GLY A 19 2.08 -6.68 11.40
CA GLY A 19 1.71 -6.99 12.78
C GLY A 19 1.47 -5.77 13.64
N HIS A 20 1.13 -4.64 13.02
CA HIS A 20 0.91 -3.38 13.72
C HIS A 20 -0.57 -3.22 14.01
N GLU A 21 -0.96 -3.41 15.27
CA GLU A 21 -2.38 -3.48 15.61
C GLU A 21 -3.07 -2.12 15.61
N ASN A 22 -2.34 -1.06 15.87
CA ASN A 22 -2.96 0.26 15.97
C ASN A 22 -2.94 0.98 14.62
N THR A 23 -4.00 0.79 13.86
CA THR A 23 -4.08 1.38 12.52
C THR A 23 -4.18 2.90 12.54
N THR A 24 -4.56 3.49 13.67
CA THR A 24 -4.65 4.95 13.74
C THR A 24 -3.29 5.62 13.69
N GLU A 25 -2.23 4.88 13.98
CA GLU A 25 -0.87 5.40 13.89
C GLU A 25 -0.30 5.32 12.49
N ILE A 26 -0.95 4.59 11.61
CA ILE A 26 -0.48 4.44 10.23
C ILE A 26 -1.12 5.56 9.40
N LYS A 27 -0.26 6.42 8.87
CA LYS A 27 -0.72 7.59 8.10
C LYS A 27 -0.17 7.53 6.69
N GLU A 28 -0.58 8.47 5.86
CA GLU A 28 -0.11 8.51 4.47
C GLU A 28 1.40 8.71 4.38
N GLU A 29 1.97 9.46 5.30
CA GLU A 29 3.41 9.71 5.32
C GLU A 29 4.21 8.60 6.00
N THR A 30 3.53 7.58 6.55
CA THR A 30 4.21 6.47 7.20
C THR A 30 5.06 5.71 6.18
N SER A 31 6.35 5.60 6.45
CA SER A 31 7.28 4.87 5.60
C SER A 31 7.33 3.40 6.02
N PHE A 32 7.25 2.51 5.03
CA PHE A 32 7.29 1.08 5.35
C PHE A 32 8.62 0.69 5.99
N VAL A 33 9.70 1.21 5.47
CA VAL A 33 11.03 0.85 5.95
C VAL A 33 11.41 1.63 7.21
N HIS A 34 11.21 2.95 7.18
CA HIS A 34 11.70 3.80 8.28
C HIS A 34 10.80 3.78 9.50
N ASP A 35 9.50 3.73 9.29
CA ASP A 35 8.55 3.81 10.40
C ASP A 35 8.10 2.45 10.87
N LEU A 36 7.98 1.49 9.95
CA LEU A 36 7.46 0.17 10.27
C LEU A 36 8.53 -0.92 10.23
N ASN A 37 9.76 -0.54 9.90
CA ASN A 37 10.90 -1.47 9.89
C ASN A 37 10.71 -2.63 8.91
N ALA A 38 10.02 -2.40 7.81
CA ALA A 38 9.86 -3.42 6.80
C ALA A 38 11.21 -3.67 6.10
N ASP A 39 11.57 -4.94 5.94
CA ASP A 39 12.74 -5.27 5.15
C ASP A 39 12.30 -5.50 3.69
N SER A 40 13.24 -5.89 2.83
CA SER A 40 12.93 -6.03 1.41
C SER A 40 11.89 -7.13 1.17
N LEU A 41 11.90 -8.17 1.99
CA LEU A 41 10.92 -9.24 1.85
C LEU A 41 9.53 -8.75 2.25
N ASP A 42 9.46 -7.97 3.32
CA ASP A 42 8.18 -7.41 3.77
C ASP A 42 7.58 -6.50 2.71
N THR A 43 8.40 -5.66 2.08
CA THR A 43 7.89 -4.75 1.05
C THR A 43 7.39 -5.52 -0.18
N VAL A 44 8.08 -6.58 -0.57
CA VAL A 44 7.63 -7.42 -1.67
C VAL A 44 6.28 -8.04 -1.34
N GLU A 45 6.12 -8.54 -0.11
CA GLU A 45 4.86 -9.15 0.29
C GLU A 45 3.73 -8.13 0.37
N LEU A 46 4.04 -6.91 0.80
CA LEU A 46 3.03 -5.84 0.81
C LEU A 46 2.53 -5.57 -0.60
N VAL A 47 3.45 -5.46 -1.56
CA VAL A 47 3.07 -5.21 -2.94
C VAL A 47 2.20 -6.34 -3.48
N MET A 48 2.57 -7.58 -3.18
CA MET A 48 1.78 -8.72 -3.62
C MET A 48 0.37 -8.71 -3.04
N LYS A 49 0.24 -8.30 -1.78
CA LYS A 49 -1.08 -8.20 -1.17
C LYS A 49 -1.91 -7.09 -1.78
N PHE A 50 -1.26 -5.97 -2.14
CA PHE A 50 -1.97 -4.91 -2.84
C PHE A 50 -2.48 -5.41 -4.20
N GLU A 51 -1.66 -6.17 -4.92
CA GLU A 51 -2.06 -6.71 -6.21
C GLU A 51 -3.28 -7.63 -6.06
N ASP A 52 -3.25 -8.48 -5.04
CA ASP A 52 -4.37 -9.39 -4.79
C ASP A 52 -5.64 -8.64 -4.41
N GLU A 53 -5.50 -7.72 -3.46
CA GLU A 53 -6.67 -7.02 -2.92
C GLU A 53 -7.33 -6.12 -3.96
N PHE A 54 -6.52 -5.47 -4.78
CA PHE A 54 -7.04 -4.51 -5.74
C PHE A 54 -7.12 -5.07 -7.16
N GLU A 55 -6.77 -6.34 -7.33
CA GLU A 55 -6.86 -7.04 -8.62
C GLU A 55 -6.13 -6.28 -9.72
N MET A 56 -4.88 -5.95 -9.47
CA MET A 56 -4.06 -5.21 -10.41
C MET A 56 -2.63 -5.75 -10.38
N SER A 57 -1.85 -5.35 -11.38
CA SER A 57 -0.44 -5.71 -11.43
C SER A 57 0.42 -4.48 -11.14
N ILE A 58 1.45 -4.67 -10.33
CA ILE A 58 2.39 -3.60 -10.01
C ILE A 58 3.76 -4.06 -10.45
N PRO A 59 4.30 -3.50 -11.54
CA PRO A 59 5.65 -3.88 -12.00
C PRO A 59 6.72 -3.57 -10.94
N ASP A 60 7.80 -4.31 -10.97
CA ASP A 60 8.86 -4.15 -9.99
C ASP A 60 9.39 -2.72 -9.93
N GLU A 61 9.58 -2.07 -11.08
CA GLU A 61 10.09 -0.70 -11.07
C GLU A 61 9.12 0.26 -10.40
N ASP A 62 7.82 0.02 -10.52
CA ASP A 62 6.84 0.85 -9.83
C ASP A 62 6.79 0.52 -8.35
N ALA A 63 6.93 -0.76 -8.01
CA ALA A 63 6.94 -1.19 -6.63
C ALA A 63 8.06 -0.53 -5.84
N GLU A 64 9.20 -0.31 -6.47
CA GLU A 64 10.32 0.34 -5.81
C GLU A 64 10.01 1.78 -5.41
N LYS A 65 9.07 2.40 -6.09
CA LYS A 65 8.68 3.78 -5.80
C LYS A 65 7.64 3.87 -4.70
N ILE A 66 7.03 2.75 -4.34
CA ILE A 66 6.01 2.73 -3.29
C ILE A 66 6.70 2.51 -1.96
N THR A 67 7.07 3.61 -1.31
CA THR A 67 7.82 3.56 -0.06
C THR A 67 7.01 4.03 1.14
N THR A 68 5.87 4.67 0.92
CA THR A 68 4.99 5.11 1.99
C THR A 68 3.57 4.69 1.69
N VAL A 69 2.72 4.78 2.72
CA VAL A 69 1.28 4.48 2.56
C VAL A 69 0.68 5.39 1.49
N GLY A 70 1.04 6.67 1.52
CA GLY A 70 0.53 7.62 0.53
C GLY A 70 0.92 7.27 -0.89
N HIS A 71 2.15 6.81 -1.08
CA HIS A 71 2.59 6.38 -2.40
C HIS A 71 1.75 5.22 -2.90
N ALA A 72 1.45 4.27 -2.02
CA ALA A 72 0.61 3.12 -2.39
C ALA A 72 -0.79 3.56 -2.75
N VAL A 73 -1.38 4.44 -1.92
CA VAL A 73 -2.73 4.93 -2.18
C VAL A 73 -2.79 5.67 -3.51
N LYS A 74 -1.82 6.53 -3.75
CA LYS A 74 -1.78 7.30 -4.99
C LYS A 74 -1.64 6.40 -6.20
N TYR A 75 -0.70 5.45 -6.14
CA TYR A 75 -0.46 4.54 -7.25
C TYR A 75 -1.73 3.75 -7.57
N ILE A 76 -2.35 3.18 -6.55
CA ILE A 76 -3.52 2.36 -6.74
C ILE A 76 -4.68 3.19 -7.27
N SER A 77 -4.88 4.38 -6.73
CA SER A 77 -5.98 5.23 -7.18
C SER A 77 -5.81 5.66 -8.63
N GLU A 78 -4.57 5.92 -9.04
CA GLU A 78 -4.32 6.33 -10.43
C GLU A 78 -4.51 5.18 -11.40
N HIS A 79 -4.13 3.98 -11.02
CA HIS A 79 -4.18 2.85 -11.93
C HIS A 79 -5.51 2.14 -11.92
N LYS A 80 -6.14 2.04 -10.76
CA LYS A 80 -7.43 1.37 -10.67
C LYS A 80 -8.57 2.33 -10.93
N GLY A 81 -8.49 3.53 -10.41
CA GLY A 81 -9.53 4.52 -10.60
C GLY A 81 -9.70 4.96 -12.04
N ASN A 82 -8.59 5.03 -12.77
CA ASN A 82 -8.64 5.50 -14.16
C ASN A 82 -9.44 4.58 -15.07
N LYS A 83 -9.59 3.35 -14.69
CA LYS A 83 -10.36 2.40 -15.50
C LYS A 83 -11.85 2.68 -15.45
N GLN A 84 -12.26 3.52 -14.54
CA GLN A 84 -13.67 3.87 -14.40
C GLN A 84 -14.14 4.86 -15.44
N SER A 85 -13.24 5.59 -15.99
CA SER A 85 -13.60 6.61 -16.96
C SER A 85 -13.83 6.08 -18.33
#